data_ada55efb775f1d3f629510ee032c3ca2
#
_entry.id   ada55efb775f1d3f629510ee032c3ca2
#
_cell.length_a   1.000
_cell.length_b   1.000
_cell.length_c   1.000
_cell.angle_alpha   90.00
_cell.angle_beta   90.00
_cell.angle_gamma   90.00
#
_symmetry.space_group_name_H-M   'P 1'
#
loop_
_entity.id
_entity.type
_entity.pdbx_description
1 polymer ?
#
loop_
_entity_poly.entity_id
_entity_poly.type
_entity_poly.pdbx_seq_one_letter_code
_entity_poly.pdbx_strand_id
1 'polypeptide(L)'
;MLLTCTLAGALCLLLASARTARADATAAAPPLRTIAAIDLPRYMGTWYEIARYPNRFQKKCIGFTKADYSILADGTVQVVNQCRLADGSTDRAVGQARQSGAPATPRLKVRFAPAWLSFLAAVWGDYWIIDLDPAYRLVAVSEPTRDYLWILARTPMVDAAALQALLVRLQGQGFDLQKLQRTQQQ
;
A
#
# COMPACT_ATOMS: atom_id res chain seq x y z
N MET A 1 -77.35 46.36 30.82
CA MET A 1 -75.89 46.65 30.78
C MET A 1 -75.21 45.31 30.76
N LEU A 2 -74.86 44.87 29.57
CA LEU A 2 -74.16 43.59 29.33
C LEU A 2 -72.67 43.81 29.11
N LEU A 3 -71.84 43.15 29.90
CA LEU A 3 -70.39 43.17 29.81
C LEU A 3 -69.98 41.90 29.03
N THR A 4 -69.49 42.08 27.85
CA THR A 4 -68.88 41.00 27.02
C THR A 4 -67.38 40.83 27.31
N CYS A 5 -67.06 39.67 27.81
CA CYS A 5 -65.62 39.28 28.08
C CYS A 5 -65.08 38.51 26.88
N THR A 6 -64.11 39.06 26.18
CA THR A 6 -63.43 38.38 25.09
C THR A 6 -62.20 37.66 25.61
N LEU A 7 -62.18 36.32 25.50
CA LEU A 7 -61.01 35.48 25.74
C LEU A 7 -60.09 35.48 24.48
N ALA A 8 -58.88 35.98 24.62
CA ALA A 8 -57.82 35.80 23.63
C ALA A 8 -57.05 34.52 23.94
N GLY A 9 -57.18 33.54 23.08
CA GLY A 9 -56.40 32.27 23.13
C GLY A 9 -55.02 32.44 22.46
N ALA A 10 -53.98 32.35 23.22
CA ALA A 10 -52.61 32.33 22.71
C ALA A 10 -52.25 30.88 22.30
N LEU A 11 -52.11 30.66 20.99
CA LEU A 11 -51.65 29.40 20.40
C LEU A 11 -50.11 29.38 20.33
N CYS A 12 -49.45 28.72 21.30
CA CYS A 12 -48.04 28.47 21.27
C CYS A 12 -47.69 27.37 20.25
N LEU A 13 -47.18 27.73 19.09
CA LEU A 13 -46.57 26.78 18.15
C LEU A 13 -45.18 26.39 18.67
N LEU A 14 -45.05 25.16 19.19
CA LEU A 14 -43.77 24.53 19.46
C LEU A 14 -43.18 24.00 18.15
N LEU A 15 -42.23 24.76 17.56
CA LEU A 15 -41.41 24.29 16.45
C LEU A 15 -40.37 23.30 17.02
N ALA A 16 -40.67 22.03 16.92
CA ALA A 16 -39.69 20.96 17.19
C ALA A 16 -38.65 20.93 16.05
N SER A 17 -37.49 21.55 16.26
CA SER A 17 -36.34 21.45 15.38
C SER A 17 -35.78 20.04 15.46
N ALA A 18 -36.15 19.16 14.54
CA ALA A 18 -35.50 17.86 14.35
C ALA A 18 -34.09 18.10 13.84
N ARG A 19 -33.11 18.10 14.76
CA ARG A 19 -31.69 17.97 14.39
C ARG A 19 -31.48 16.54 13.86
N THR A 20 -31.46 16.39 12.55
CA THR A 20 -30.92 15.17 11.93
C THR A 20 -29.43 15.10 12.26
N ALA A 21 -29.09 14.30 13.26
CA ALA A 21 -27.70 13.91 13.52
C ALA A 21 -27.22 13.12 12.29
N ARG A 22 -26.46 13.80 11.44
CA ARG A 22 -25.72 13.16 10.36
C ARG A 22 -24.59 12.40 11.06
N ALA A 23 -24.80 11.13 11.30
CA ALA A 23 -23.73 10.23 11.70
C ALA A 23 -22.78 10.15 10.48
N ASP A 24 -21.68 10.91 10.51
CA ASP A 24 -20.51 10.63 9.69
C ASP A 24 -19.95 9.28 10.15
N ALA A 25 -20.58 8.21 9.67
CA ALA A 25 -19.95 6.90 9.69
C ALA A 25 -18.74 7.01 8.75
N THR A 26 -17.57 7.19 9.32
CA THR A 26 -16.30 6.98 8.62
C THR A 26 -16.31 5.51 8.22
N ALA A 27 -16.86 5.22 7.03
CA ALA A 27 -16.90 3.87 6.50
C ALA A 27 -15.47 3.39 6.42
N ALA A 28 -15.14 2.32 7.16
CA ALA A 28 -13.82 1.69 7.12
C ALA A 28 -13.49 1.40 5.65
N ALA A 29 -12.28 1.77 5.23
CA ALA A 29 -11.85 1.52 3.87
C ALA A 29 -12.04 0.04 3.51
N PRO A 30 -12.53 -0.30 2.31
CA PRO A 30 -12.75 -1.68 1.92
C PRO A 30 -11.45 -2.48 2.01
N PRO A 31 -11.52 -3.81 2.25
CA PRO A 31 -10.33 -4.64 2.30
C PRO A 31 -9.44 -4.44 1.07
N LEU A 32 -8.11 -4.39 1.30
CA LEU A 32 -7.15 -4.23 0.22
C LEU A 32 -7.25 -5.40 -0.76
N ARG A 33 -7.35 -5.09 -2.05
CA ARG A 33 -7.42 -6.10 -3.11
C ARG A 33 -6.03 -6.35 -3.68
N THR A 34 -5.75 -7.62 -3.97
CA THR A 34 -4.57 -8.04 -4.75
C THR A 34 -4.99 -8.31 -6.20
N ILE A 35 -4.02 -8.45 -7.10
CA ILE A 35 -4.26 -9.08 -8.40
C ILE A 35 -4.78 -10.51 -8.20
N ALA A 36 -5.35 -11.11 -9.22
CA ALA A 36 -5.97 -12.45 -9.12
C ALA A 36 -4.91 -13.56 -8.92
N ALA A 37 -3.83 -13.51 -9.68
CA ALA A 37 -2.74 -14.49 -9.64
C ALA A 37 -1.44 -13.88 -10.14
N ILE A 38 -0.30 -14.50 -9.79
CA ILE A 38 1.04 -14.12 -10.25
C ILE A 38 1.75 -15.30 -10.88
N ASP A 39 2.43 -15.06 -12.00
CA ASP A 39 3.48 -15.93 -12.53
C ASP A 39 4.78 -15.58 -11.80
N LEU A 40 5.12 -16.35 -10.78
CA LEU A 40 6.25 -16.05 -9.91
C LEU A 40 7.59 -16.09 -10.68
N PRO A 41 7.89 -17.08 -11.55
CA PRO A 41 9.06 -17.05 -12.41
C PRO A 41 9.21 -15.77 -13.23
N ARG A 42 8.13 -15.29 -13.82
CA ARG A 42 8.11 -14.05 -14.61
C ARG A 42 8.32 -12.81 -13.77
N TYR A 43 7.95 -12.87 -12.49
CA TYR A 43 8.14 -11.76 -11.53
C TYR A 43 9.59 -11.59 -11.08
N MET A 44 10.43 -12.63 -11.23
CA MET A 44 11.85 -12.60 -10.80
C MET A 44 12.67 -11.55 -11.55
N GLY A 45 13.91 -11.34 -11.09
CA GLY A 45 14.86 -10.37 -11.63
C GLY A 45 14.81 -9.03 -10.91
N THR A 46 15.32 -7.99 -11.55
CA THR A 46 15.50 -6.66 -10.97
C THR A 46 14.24 -5.80 -11.09
N TRP A 47 13.93 -5.11 -10.01
CA TRP A 47 12.90 -4.09 -9.92
C TRP A 47 13.48 -2.82 -9.28
N TYR A 48 13.33 -1.68 -9.94
CA TYR A 48 13.73 -0.35 -9.46
C TYR A 48 12.58 0.31 -8.73
N GLU A 49 12.82 0.85 -7.54
CA GLU A 49 11.83 1.59 -6.80
C GLU A 49 11.59 2.96 -7.44
N ILE A 50 10.40 3.22 -7.90
CA ILE A 50 10.02 4.49 -8.54
C ILE A 50 9.46 5.47 -7.50
N ALA A 51 8.69 4.94 -6.54
CA ALA A 51 8.15 5.72 -5.44
C ALA A 51 7.76 4.80 -4.28
N ARG A 52 7.67 5.37 -3.08
CA ARG A 52 7.24 4.65 -1.89
C ARG A 52 6.54 5.55 -0.88
N TYR A 53 5.84 4.96 0.06
CA TYR A 53 5.53 5.64 1.31
C TYR A 53 6.77 5.70 2.20
N PRO A 54 6.94 6.80 3.00
CA PRO A 54 7.98 6.85 4.01
C PRO A 54 7.90 5.64 4.93
N ASN A 55 9.02 4.98 5.16
CA ASN A 55 9.06 3.80 6.00
C ASN A 55 10.36 3.71 6.82
N ARG A 56 10.31 2.93 7.91
CA ARG A 56 11.44 2.79 8.84
C ARG A 56 12.64 2.02 8.25
N PHE A 57 12.40 1.17 7.25
CA PHE A 57 13.42 0.29 6.70
C PHE A 57 14.41 1.03 5.80
N GLN A 58 13.97 2.13 5.18
CA GLN A 58 14.72 2.87 4.17
C GLN A 58 15.08 4.29 4.61
N LYS A 59 15.04 4.59 5.94
CA LYS A 59 15.35 5.94 6.47
C LYS A 59 16.74 6.44 6.09
N LYS A 60 17.71 5.55 5.94
CA LYS A 60 19.09 5.88 5.56
C LYS A 60 19.32 5.95 4.05
N CYS A 61 18.37 5.50 3.24
CA CYS A 61 18.50 5.45 1.79
C CYS A 61 18.21 6.83 1.19
N ILE A 62 19.15 7.35 0.39
CA ILE A 62 18.97 8.61 -0.34
C ILE A 62 18.43 8.42 -1.76
N GLY A 63 18.41 7.19 -2.28
CA GLY A 63 17.92 6.85 -3.61
C GLY A 63 18.58 5.60 -4.19
N PHE A 64 18.47 5.40 -5.50
CA PHE A 64 19.03 4.26 -6.25
C PHE A 64 18.58 2.91 -5.67
N THR A 65 17.36 2.90 -5.13
CA THR A 65 16.78 1.72 -4.49
C THR A 65 16.30 0.74 -5.54
N LYS A 66 16.71 -0.52 -5.36
CA LYS A 66 16.24 -1.64 -6.20
C LYS A 66 16.13 -2.91 -5.38
N ALA A 67 15.35 -3.85 -5.89
CA ALA A 67 15.21 -5.20 -5.38
C ALA A 67 15.54 -6.22 -6.48
N ASP A 68 16.34 -7.20 -6.15
CA ASP A 68 16.62 -8.35 -7.02
C ASP A 68 15.96 -9.60 -6.41
N TYR A 69 15.12 -10.28 -7.19
CA TYR A 69 14.41 -11.50 -6.77
C TYR A 69 14.90 -12.70 -7.56
N SER A 70 15.10 -13.82 -6.87
CA SER A 70 15.47 -15.11 -7.49
C SER A 70 14.83 -16.28 -6.75
N ILE A 71 14.34 -17.28 -7.48
CA ILE A 71 13.79 -18.52 -6.90
C ILE A 71 14.93 -19.40 -6.43
N LEU A 72 14.84 -19.88 -5.21
CA LEU A 72 15.77 -20.83 -4.61
C LEU A 72 15.33 -22.28 -4.89
N ALA A 73 16.24 -23.22 -4.67
CA ALA A 73 15.97 -24.65 -4.90
C ALA A 73 14.81 -25.22 -4.06
N ASP A 74 14.52 -24.61 -2.91
CA ASP A 74 13.40 -24.97 -2.04
C ASP A 74 12.06 -24.31 -2.44
N GLY A 75 12.03 -23.60 -3.59
CA GLY A 75 10.85 -22.88 -4.09
C GLY A 75 10.57 -21.55 -3.41
N THR A 76 11.37 -21.14 -2.42
CA THR A 76 11.28 -19.81 -1.84
C THR A 76 11.97 -18.78 -2.73
N VAL A 77 11.78 -17.49 -2.44
CA VAL A 77 12.37 -16.38 -3.20
C VAL A 77 13.42 -15.69 -2.34
N GLN A 78 14.66 -15.63 -2.84
CA GLN A 78 15.64 -14.71 -2.29
C GLN A 78 15.29 -13.28 -2.69
N VAL A 79 15.38 -12.36 -1.74
CA VAL A 79 15.15 -10.93 -1.92
C VAL A 79 16.43 -10.20 -1.56
N VAL A 80 16.97 -9.44 -2.51
CA VAL A 80 18.17 -8.61 -2.27
C VAL A 80 17.78 -7.16 -2.51
N ASN A 81 17.56 -6.41 -1.44
CA ASN A 81 17.33 -4.97 -1.53
C ASN A 81 18.63 -4.20 -1.44
N GLN A 82 18.76 -3.16 -2.26
CA GLN A 82 19.93 -2.28 -2.27
C GLN A 82 19.48 -0.82 -2.35
N CYS A 83 20.20 0.08 -1.71
CA CYS A 83 20.02 1.52 -1.88
C CYS A 83 21.34 2.26 -1.64
N ARG A 84 21.45 3.50 -2.11
CA ARG A 84 22.59 4.38 -1.85
C ARG A 84 22.40 5.11 -0.52
N LEU A 85 23.51 5.22 0.23
CA LEU A 85 23.60 6.00 1.47
C LEU A 85 24.18 7.39 1.19
N ALA A 86 24.07 8.30 2.18
CA ALA A 86 24.53 9.68 2.06
C ALA A 86 26.04 9.81 1.85
N ASP A 87 26.83 8.83 2.31
CA ASP A 87 28.30 8.75 2.12
C ASP A 87 28.68 8.18 0.73
N GLY A 88 27.70 7.89 -0.12
CA GLY A 88 27.89 7.30 -1.44
C GLY A 88 28.05 5.77 -1.45
N SER A 89 28.11 5.12 -0.29
CA SER A 89 28.15 3.66 -0.20
C SER A 89 26.79 3.02 -0.52
N THR A 90 26.80 1.71 -0.75
CA THR A 90 25.58 0.93 -1.00
C THR A 90 25.24 0.10 0.23
N ASP A 91 24.03 0.31 0.76
CA ASP A 91 23.44 -0.59 1.73
C ASP A 91 22.79 -1.78 1.03
N ARG A 92 22.91 -2.97 1.64
CA ARG A 92 22.39 -4.21 1.10
C ARG A 92 21.72 -5.04 2.19
N ALA A 93 20.46 -5.41 1.97
CA ALA A 93 19.70 -6.30 2.84
C ALA A 93 19.27 -7.55 2.06
N VAL A 94 19.58 -8.73 2.61
CA VAL A 94 19.19 -10.02 2.03
C VAL A 94 18.07 -10.60 2.86
N GLY A 95 16.96 -10.95 2.20
CA GLY A 95 15.80 -11.55 2.80
C GLY A 95 15.33 -12.78 2.03
N GLN A 96 14.26 -13.36 2.53
CA GLN A 96 13.59 -14.49 1.91
C GLN A 96 12.09 -14.23 1.88
N ALA A 97 11.44 -14.57 0.77
CA ALA A 97 9.99 -14.52 0.66
C ALA A 97 9.42 -15.89 0.29
N ARG A 98 8.18 -16.11 0.68
CA ARG A 98 7.41 -17.31 0.33
C ARG A 98 5.97 -16.93 0.02
N GLN A 99 5.34 -17.63 -0.92
CA GLN A 99 3.92 -17.47 -1.17
C GLN A 99 3.11 -17.92 0.05
N SER A 100 2.03 -17.21 0.35
CA SER A 100 1.16 -17.45 1.51
C SER A 100 -0.22 -17.85 1.03
N GLY A 101 -0.53 -19.15 1.01
CA GLY A 101 -1.80 -19.69 0.57
C GLY A 101 -1.67 -20.59 -0.67
N ALA A 102 -2.66 -20.52 -1.57
CA ALA A 102 -2.71 -21.35 -2.78
C ALA A 102 -1.57 -21.02 -3.75
N PRO A 103 -1.20 -21.97 -4.63
CA PRO A 103 -0.26 -21.72 -5.73
C PRO A 103 -0.67 -20.49 -6.55
N ALA A 104 0.31 -19.75 -7.09
CA ALA A 104 0.12 -18.50 -7.83
C ALA A 104 -0.54 -17.35 -7.04
N THR A 105 -0.67 -17.47 -5.71
CA THR A 105 -1.17 -16.35 -4.90
C THR A 105 -0.24 -15.14 -5.02
N PRO A 106 -0.79 -13.91 -5.20
CA PRO A 106 -0.01 -12.67 -5.18
C PRO A 106 0.31 -12.17 -3.77
N ARG A 107 0.02 -12.97 -2.77
CA ARG A 107 0.31 -12.67 -1.36
C ARG A 107 1.52 -13.46 -0.93
N LEU A 108 2.57 -12.74 -0.57
CA LEU A 108 3.80 -13.31 -0.04
C LEU A 108 4.02 -12.85 1.39
N LYS A 109 4.84 -13.61 2.11
CA LYS A 109 5.45 -13.21 3.38
C LYS A 109 6.94 -13.01 3.13
N VAL A 110 7.51 -11.91 3.59
CA VAL A 110 8.93 -11.57 3.45
C VAL A 110 9.58 -11.42 4.81
N ARG A 111 10.82 -11.89 4.92
CA ARG A 111 11.61 -11.84 6.15
C ARG A 111 13.06 -11.40 5.82
N PHE A 112 13.57 -10.46 6.59
CA PHE A 112 14.97 -10.03 6.59
C PHE A 112 15.72 -10.43 7.87
N ALA A 113 15.02 -10.99 8.85
CA ALA A 113 15.63 -11.56 10.04
C ALA A 113 16.40 -12.87 9.72
N PRO A 114 17.38 -13.25 10.54
CA PRO A 114 18.12 -14.50 10.38
C PRO A 114 17.21 -15.73 10.24
N ALA A 115 17.68 -16.75 9.52
CA ALA A 115 16.89 -17.94 9.19
C ALA A 115 16.41 -18.70 10.43
N TRP A 116 17.18 -18.74 11.50
CA TRP A 116 16.83 -19.42 12.75
C TRP A 116 15.63 -18.79 13.48
N LEU A 117 15.24 -17.53 13.12
CA LEU A 117 14.03 -16.88 13.64
C LEU A 117 12.79 -17.16 12.77
N SER A 118 12.89 -17.95 11.70
CA SER A 118 11.82 -18.13 10.71
C SER A 118 10.53 -18.76 11.27
N PHE A 119 10.60 -19.41 12.43
CA PHE A 119 9.45 -19.97 13.15
C PHE A 119 8.59 -18.89 13.83
N LEU A 120 9.12 -17.68 14.05
CA LEU A 120 8.38 -16.59 14.65
C LEU A 120 7.56 -15.85 13.58
N ALA A 121 6.24 -15.84 13.72
CA ALA A 121 5.35 -15.11 12.79
C ALA A 121 5.67 -13.61 12.72
N ALA A 122 6.11 -13.02 13.83
CA ALA A 122 6.42 -11.59 13.95
C ALA A 122 7.58 -11.11 13.07
N VAL A 123 8.46 -12.01 12.59
CA VAL A 123 9.57 -11.64 11.68
C VAL A 123 9.17 -11.63 10.21
N TRP A 124 7.95 -12.09 9.89
CA TRP A 124 7.43 -12.14 8.55
C TRP A 124 6.47 -10.96 8.30
N GLY A 125 6.84 -10.10 7.37
CA GLY A 125 5.97 -9.01 6.88
C GLY A 125 5.11 -9.46 5.71
N ASP A 126 3.95 -8.85 5.55
CA ASP A 126 3.11 -9.03 4.38
C ASP A 126 3.71 -8.29 3.17
N TYR A 127 3.68 -8.94 2.02
CA TYR A 127 4.08 -8.41 0.73
C TYR A 127 3.02 -8.81 -0.29
N TRP A 128 2.06 -7.91 -0.51
CA TRP A 128 0.92 -8.16 -1.38
C TRP A 128 1.07 -7.39 -2.69
N ILE A 129 1.02 -8.11 -3.80
CA ILE A 129 1.01 -7.51 -5.14
C ILE A 129 -0.41 -7.05 -5.42
N ILE A 130 -0.63 -5.74 -5.38
CA ILE A 130 -1.95 -5.12 -5.45
C ILE A 130 -2.30 -4.59 -6.82
N ASP A 131 -1.29 -4.36 -7.67
CA ASP A 131 -1.42 -3.99 -9.07
C ASP A 131 -0.19 -4.45 -9.83
N LEU A 132 -0.36 -4.93 -11.05
CA LEU A 132 0.74 -5.37 -11.91
C LEU A 132 0.31 -5.22 -13.37
N ASP A 133 1.13 -4.56 -14.19
CA ASP A 133 0.84 -4.45 -15.61
C ASP A 133 1.00 -5.81 -16.30
N PRO A 134 0.23 -6.11 -17.36
CA PRO A 134 0.25 -7.41 -18.03
C PRO A 134 1.62 -7.81 -18.60
N ALA A 135 2.48 -6.83 -18.91
CA ALA A 135 3.84 -7.06 -19.39
C ALA A 135 4.86 -7.24 -18.26
N TYR A 136 4.44 -7.18 -16.99
CA TYR A 136 5.31 -7.27 -15.79
C TYR A 136 6.41 -6.20 -15.77
N ARG A 137 6.08 -4.96 -16.15
CA ARG A 137 7.03 -3.84 -16.19
C ARG A 137 6.84 -2.85 -15.06
N LEU A 138 5.61 -2.74 -14.52
CA LEU A 138 5.24 -1.81 -13.46
C LEU A 138 4.36 -2.54 -12.44
N VAL A 139 4.65 -2.39 -11.16
CA VAL A 139 3.96 -3.08 -10.07
C VAL A 139 3.74 -2.14 -8.89
N ALA A 140 2.64 -2.33 -8.17
CA ALA A 140 2.43 -1.78 -6.86
C ALA A 140 2.34 -2.89 -5.80
N VAL A 141 3.04 -2.69 -4.70
CA VAL A 141 3.14 -3.62 -3.59
C VAL A 141 2.75 -2.92 -2.30
N SER A 142 1.97 -3.59 -1.48
CA SER A 142 1.54 -3.08 -0.18
C SER A 142 1.33 -4.22 0.82
N GLU A 143 0.65 -3.94 1.92
CA GLU A 143 0.20 -4.89 2.93
C GLU A 143 -1.24 -4.51 3.37
N PRO A 144 -1.93 -5.38 4.13
CA PRO A 144 -3.37 -5.21 4.42
C PRO A 144 -3.80 -3.87 5.00
N THR A 145 -2.95 -3.21 5.79
CA THR A 145 -3.29 -1.94 6.49
C THR A 145 -3.05 -0.71 5.64
N ARG A 146 -2.33 -0.82 4.50
CA ARG A 146 -1.90 0.28 3.61
C ARG A 146 -0.92 1.26 4.27
N ASP A 147 -0.24 0.84 5.33
CA ASP A 147 0.81 1.66 5.97
C ASP A 147 2.06 1.76 5.10
N TYR A 148 2.25 0.77 4.23
CA TYR A 148 3.35 0.70 3.27
C TYR A 148 2.84 0.65 1.84
N LEU A 149 3.55 1.33 0.95
CA LEU A 149 3.33 1.28 -0.49
C LEU A 149 4.67 1.40 -1.19
N TRP A 150 4.92 0.53 -2.16
CA TRP A 150 6.04 0.62 -3.10
C TRP A 150 5.51 0.53 -4.52
N ILE A 151 6.01 1.40 -5.39
CA ILE A 151 5.83 1.34 -6.83
C ILE A 151 7.18 0.98 -7.43
N LEU A 152 7.25 -0.16 -8.10
CA LEU A 152 8.47 -0.69 -8.67
C LEU A 152 8.32 -0.83 -10.19
N ALA A 153 9.42 -0.67 -10.93
CA ALA A 153 9.45 -0.86 -12.37
C ALA A 153 10.69 -1.65 -12.82
N ARG A 154 10.63 -2.22 -14.02
CA ARG A 154 11.76 -2.96 -14.61
C ARG A 154 12.89 -2.05 -15.07
N THR A 155 12.64 -0.77 -15.18
CA THR A 155 13.62 0.26 -15.59
C THR A 155 13.64 1.40 -14.58
N PRO A 156 14.77 2.10 -14.43
CA PRO A 156 14.88 3.27 -13.55
C PRO A 156 13.92 4.41 -13.92
N MET A 157 13.53 4.47 -15.18
CA MET A 157 12.53 5.41 -15.68
C MET A 157 11.27 4.66 -16.10
N VAL A 158 10.13 5.24 -15.81
CA VAL A 158 8.82 4.70 -16.13
C VAL A 158 8.05 5.67 -17.03
N ASP A 159 7.27 5.13 -17.96
CA ASP A 159 6.35 5.91 -18.77
C ASP A 159 5.37 6.70 -17.90
N ALA A 160 5.27 8.00 -18.13
CA ALA A 160 4.47 8.89 -17.29
C ALA A 160 2.98 8.55 -17.33
N ALA A 161 2.45 8.14 -18.47
CA ALA A 161 1.04 7.79 -18.62
C ALA A 161 0.73 6.46 -17.89
N ALA A 162 1.62 5.47 -18.00
CA ALA A 162 1.48 4.20 -17.28
C ALA A 162 1.50 4.41 -15.76
N LEU A 163 2.42 5.25 -15.27
CA LEU A 163 2.50 5.58 -13.85
C LEU A 163 1.24 6.33 -13.39
N GLN A 164 0.78 7.32 -14.14
CA GLN A 164 -0.43 8.06 -13.80
C GLN A 164 -1.66 7.15 -13.73
N ALA A 165 -1.81 6.23 -14.70
CA ALA A 165 -2.89 5.25 -14.69
C ALA A 165 -2.83 4.32 -13.45
N LEU A 166 -1.63 3.89 -13.03
CA LEU A 166 -1.44 3.15 -11.79
C LEU A 166 -1.86 3.99 -10.57
N LEU A 167 -1.44 5.25 -10.47
CA LEU A 167 -1.77 6.13 -9.36
C LEU A 167 -3.29 6.31 -9.20
N VAL A 168 -4.03 6.46 -10.30
CA VAL A 168 -5.51 6.54 -10.28
C VAL A 168 -6.11 5.26 -9.68
N ARG A 169 -5.62 4.07 -10.07
CA ARG A 169 -6.10 2.80 -9.50
C ARG A 169 -5.77 2.66 -8.01
N LEU A 170 -4.59 3.10 -7.58
CA LEU A 170 -4.19 3.10 -6.17
C LEU A 170 -5.06 4.04 -5.34
N GLN A 171 -5.37 5.23 -5.85
CA GLN A 171 -6.31 6.15 -5.19
C GLN A 171 -7.69 5.52 -5.03
N GLY A 172 -8.17 4.80 -6.06
CA GLY A 172 -9.42 4.03 -6.00
C GLY A 172 -9.39 2.87 -5.00
N GLN A 173 -8.21 2.39 -4.63
CA GLN A 173 -8.01 1.41 -3.56
C GLN A 173 -7.81 2.05 -2.16
N GLY A 174 -7.93 3.38 -2.04
CA GLY A 174 -7.84 4.11 -0.76
C GLY A 174 -6.43 4.51 -0.34
N PHE A 175 -5.46 4.54 -1.26
CA PHE A 175 -4.12 5.06 -0.96
C PHE A 175 -4.09 6.59 -1.03
N ASP A 176 -3.45 7.21 -0.04
CA ASP A 176 -3.19 8.65 0.00
C ASP A 176 -1.93 8.99 -0.81
N LEU A 177 -2.14 9.46 -2.04
CA LEU A 177 -1.03 9.77 -2.94
C LEU A 177 -0.15 10.95 -2.47
N GLN A 178 -0.60 11.76 -1.52
CA GLN A 178 0.19 12.86 -0.94
C GLN A 178 1.35 12.33 -0.08
N LYS A 179 1.22 11.12 0.47
CA LYS A 179 2.29 10.44 1.20
C LYS A 179 3.38 9.86 0.31
N LEU A 180 3.12 9.77 -1.01
CA LEU A 180 4.01 9.08 -1.93
C LEU A 180 5.26 9.94 -2.21
N GLN A 181 6.42 9.39 -1.91
CA GLN A 181 7.72 9.99 -2.20
C GLN A 181 8.36 9.34 -3.42
N ARG A 182 8.81 10.14 -4.36
CA ARG A 182 9.61 9.68 -5.51
C ARG A 182 10.98 9.23 -5.05
N THR A 183 11.46 8.14 -5.59
CA THR A 183 12.81 7.63 -5.36
C THR A 183 13.71 8.11 -6.48
N GLN A 184 14.81 8.76 -6.14
CA GLN A 184 15.83 9.14 -7.11
C GLN A 184 16.50 7.89 -7.66
N GLN A 185 16.58 7.77 -9.00
CA GLN A 185 17.21 6.63 -9.69
C GLN A 185 18.32 7.09 -10.66
N GLN A 186 18.58 8.40 -10.72
CA GLN A 186 19.65 9.03 -11.54
C GLN A 186 20.37 10.09 -10.73
#